data_40bfaa25180435f88c620645d1f0d116
#
_entry.id   40bfaa25180435f88c620645d1f0d116
#
_cell.length_a   1.000
_cell.length_b   1.000
_cell.length_c   1.000
_cell.angle_alpha   90.00
_cell.angle_beta   90.00
_cell.angle_gamma   90.00
#
_symmetry.space_group_name_H-M   'P 1'
#
loop_
_entity.id
_entity.type
_entity.pdbx_description
1 polymer ?
#
loop_
_entity_poly.entity_id
_entity_poly.type
_entity_poly.pdbx_seq_one_letter_code
_entity_poly.pdbx_strand_id
1 'polypeptide(L)'
;MAIKDAGTRKAFQDLIRDKAAARSEGDVDDLWIGLKTSLLNATDALCGKTKGSVRHRETWWWNDEVSKAVGEKRAAFRAWRRSKSLFDKNLYDKAKKVAKRVVAAAQATKRQEFSEDLKSAEAKGRLFRTVKQMVRKNRDIVGTACIRNKEQKILTDQNQVKDVWKEYYEKLLNEEFEWDREGLEKVEAVKGPCERITVEEVRQALASSKPGKAAGPSEIVVEMLEASGDAGLQWVTDLFNEVVSSGKIPDDWRKSLIVSVYKGKGDALECGSYRGIKLLDQVMKVFERVIERRVRDRVSLDDMQFGFRPGRGTTDAIFIVRQVQEKFLEKGKDLWIAFVDLEKAFDRVPRELLWWALRSAGVDEWIVDVIRAMYCDSCTSVKLQECESTEFEVKVGVHQGSVLSPLLFVIVLEELSKTFRVGLPWELLCADDLALIAESEEELIEKIQCWKNGMEIKGLRVNVAKTKVLRCCKKCGQVEESGKFPCEVCKTGVGSNTVLCGTCGKWVHQKCSGMKGKLRNNVGFQVCYMCYRPTGYTGRKAGDSTGTRKHLGGCQ
;
A
#
# COMPACT_ATOMS: atom_id res chain seq x y z
N MET A 1 -19.77 -6.81 15.41
CA MET A 1 -20.58 -7.91 15.96
C MET A 1 -20.29 -8.01 17.45
N ALA A 2 -21.30 -8.04 18.29
CA ALA A 2 -21.11 -8.07 19.76
C ALA A 2 -21.66 -9.37 20.35
N ILE A 3 -21.02 -10.51 20.05
CA ILE A 3 -21.20 -11.72 20.88
C ILE A 3 -20.35 -11.54 22.15
N LYS A 4 -20.74 -10.57 22.99
CA LYS A 4 -20.05 -10.27 24.25
C LYS A 4 -20.69 -10.97 25.44
N ASP A 5 -21.94 -11.37 25.30
CA ASP A 5 -22.70 -12.09 26.31
C ASP A 5 -22.39 -13.58 26.25
N ALA A 6 -22.07 -14.17 27.40
CA ALA A 6 -21.70 -15.58 27.52
C ALA A 6 -22.83 -16.54 27.08
N GLY A 7 -24.10 -16.16 27.34
CA GLY A 7 -25.26 -16.96 26.94
C GLY A 7 -25.43 -17.03 25.44
N THR A 8 -25.37 -15.88 24.77
CA THR A 8 -25.41 -15.77 23.29
C THR A 8 -24.24 -16.52 22.65
N ARG A 9 -23.04 -16.44 23.23
CA ARG A 9 -21.87 -17.17 22.75
C ARG A 9 -22.05 -18.67 22.82
N LYS A 10 -22.59 -19.17 23.95
CA LYS A 10 -22.88 -20.59 24.12
C LYS A 10 -23.92 -21.09 23.12
N ALA A 11 -25.03 -20.36 22.96
CA ALA A 11 -26.06 -20.68 21.97
C ALA A 11 -25.48 -20.70 20.51
N PHE A 12 -24.58 -19.79 20.20
CA PHE A 12 -23.87 -19.78 18.89
C PHE A 12 -23.03 -21.04 18.71
N GLN A 13 -22.27 -21.44 19.74
CA GLN A 13 -21.43 -22.64 19.70
C GLN A 13 -22.28 -23.91 19.57
N ASP A 14 -23.40 -24.00 20.27
CA ASP A 14 -24.30 -25.15 20.21
C ASP A 14 -24.88 -25.30 18.76
N LEU A 15 -25.35 -24.18 18.15
CA LEU A 15 -25.83 -24.19 16.76
C LEU A 15 -24.74 -24.64 15.77
N ILE A 16 -23.52 -24.16 15.93
CA ILE A 16 -22.42 -24.56 15.05
C ILE A 16 -22.03 -26.02 15.26
N ARG A 17 -22.05 -26.51 16.51
CA ARG A 17 -21.78 -27.92 16.85
C ARG A 17 -22.79 -28.84 16.18
N ASP A 18 -24.08 -28.53 16.29
CA ASP A 18 -25.15 -29.34 15.68
C ASP A 18 -25.01 -29.39 14.16
N LYS A 19 -24.67 -28.28 13.53
CA LYS A 19 -24.43 -28.22 12.09
C LYS A 19 -23.16 -28.94 11.68
N ALA A 20 -22.09 -28.87 12.47
CA ALA A 20 -20.84 -29.59 12.23
C ALA A 20 -21.04 -31.12 12.34
N ALA A 21 -21.87 -31.59 13.29
CA ALA A 21 -22.20 -33.01 13.41
C ALA A 21 -23.08 -33.55 12.27
N ALA A 22 -23.92 -32.68 11.68
CA ALA A 22 -24.83 -33.04 10.59
C ALA A 22 -24.22 -32.81 9.18
N ARG A 23 -22.95 -32.41 9.10
CA ARG A 23 -22.28 -32.15 7.79
C ARG A 23 -22.08 -33.46 7.02
N SER A 24 -22.30 -33.41 5.72
CA SER A 24 -21.91 -34.48 4.78
C SER A 24 -20.43 -34.38 4.42
N GLU A 25 -19.82 -35.51 4.09
CA GLU A 25 -18.54 -35.53 3.37
C GLU A 25 -18.78 -34.90 1.98
N GLY A 26 -17.92 -34.00 1.55
CA GLY A 26 -18.03 -33.30 0.29
C GLY A 26 -16.69 -32.71 -0.14
N ASP A 27 -16.68 -32.05 -1.28
CA ASP A 27 -15.48 -31.37 -1.76
C ASP A 27 -15.21 -30.05 -1.01
N VAL A 28 -14.19 -29.32 -1.43
CA VAL A 28 -13.77 -28.05 -0.81
C VAL A 28 -14.91 -27.01 -0.79
N ASP A 29 -15.69 -26.95 -1.89
CA ASP A 29 -16.79 -25.98 -1.99
C ASP A 29 -17.97 -26.38 -1.12
N ASP A 30 -18.30 -27.66 -1.01
CA ASP A 30 -19.34 -28.18 -0.12
C ASP A 30 -19.01 -27.86 1.36
N LEU A 31 -17.78 -28.16 1.78
CA LEU A 31 -17.30 -27.84 3.13
C LEU A 31 -17.35 -26.34 3.41
N TRP A 32 -16.97 -25.52 2.44
CA TRP A 32 -16.98 -24.08 2.55
C TRP A 32 -18.41 -23.51 2.63
N ILE A 33 -19.30 -23.91 1.73
CA ILE A 33 -20.70 -23.45 1.69
C ILE A 33 -21.40 -23.82 2.98
N GLY A 34 -21.18 -25.05 3.48
CA GLY A 34 -21.73 -25.52 4.75
C GLY A 34 -21.28 -24.64 5.93
N LEU A 35 -19.98 -24.38 6.04
CA LEU A 35 -19.40 -23.52 7.09
C LEU A 35 -19.94 -22.09 7.00
N LYS A 36 -19.87 -21.49 5.82
CA LYS A 36 -20.33 -20.12 5.55
C LYS A 36 -21.80 -19.95 5.93
N THR A 37 -22.65 -20.83 5.41
CA THR A 37 -24.10 -20.78 5.66
C THR A 37 -24.43 -20.95 7.14
N SER A 38 -23.73 -21.86 7.83
CA SER A 38 -23.94 -22.10 9.26
C SER A 38 -23.56 -20.88 10.10
N LEU A 39 -22.40 -20.24 9.82
CA LEU A 39 -21.94 -19.05 10.52
C LEU A 39 -22.88 -17.85 10.30
N LEU A 40 -23.32 -17.62 9.06
CA LEU A 40 -24.21 -16.51 8.72
C LEU A 40 -25.61 -16.70 9.35
N ASN A 41 -26.18 -17.91 9.25
CA ASN A 41 -27.49 -18.21 9.83
C ASN A 41 -27.50 -18.11 11.37
N ALA A 42 -26.45 -18.63 12.02
CA ALA A 42 -26.31 -18.49 13.48
C ALA A 42 -26.15 -17.02 13.89
N THR A 43 -25.45 -16.23 13.09
CA THR A 43 -25.30 -14.78 13.30
C THR A 43 -26.62 -14.04 13.15
N ASP A 44 -27.36 -14.29 12.08
CA ASP A 44 -28.66 -13.64 11.82
C ASP A 44 -29.68 -14.01 12.89
N ALA A 45 -29.70 -15.26 13.37
CA ALA A 45 -30.60 -15.72 14.40
C ALA A 45 -30.35 -15.11 15.79
N LEU A 46 -29.06 -14.95 16.16
CA LEU A 46 -28.70 -14.56 17.53
C LEU A 46 -28.30 -13.09 17.69
N CYS A 47 -27.75 -12.47 16.65
CA CYS A 47 -27.17 -11.11 16.76
C CYS A 47 -27.99 -10.04 16.05
N GLY A 48 -28.85 -10.41 15.08
CA GLY A 48 -29.57 -9.48 14.25
C GLY A 48 -28.67 -8.60 13.38
N LYS A 49 -29.25 -7.87 12.44
CA LYS A 49 -28.51 -6.93 11.58
C LYS A 49 -28.51 -5.53 12.16
N THR A 50 -27.34 -4.94 12.36
CA THR A 50 -27.24 -3.52 12.70
C THR A 50 -27.73 -2.66 11.53
N LYS A 51 -28.62 -1.71 11.79
CA LYS A 51 -29.01 -0.69 10.81
C LYS A 51 -27.82 0.21 10.52
N GLY A 52 -26.98 -0.13 9.57
CA GLY A 52 -25.86 0.64 9.03
C GLY A 52 -25.09 1.58 9.97
N SER A 53 -23.88 1.94 9.67
CA SER A 53 -23.16 2.94 10.48
C SER A 53 -23.86 4.27 10.39
N VAL A 54 -24.06 4.94 11.53
CA VAL A 54 -24.47 6.34 11.58
C VAL A 54 -23.58 7.14 10.62
N ARG A 55 -24.17 7.78 9.61
CA ARG A 55 -23.46 8.50 8.53
C ARG A 55 -22.50 9.60 9.01
N HIS A 56 -22.55 9.98 10.27
CA HIS A 56 -21.64 10.94 10.89
C HIS A 56 -21.16 10.40 12.23
N ARG A 57 -19.91 9.95 12.28
CA ARG A 57 -19.23 9.86 13.58
C ARG A 57 -19.18 11.27 14.14
N GLU A 58 -19.75 11.45 15.32
CA GLU A 58 -19.69 12.71 16.06
C GLU A 58 -18.24 13.18 16.08
N THR A 59 -18.02 14.40 15.62
CA THR A 59 -16.70 14.98 15.67
C THR A 59 -16.35 15.26 17.12
N TRP A 60 -15.10 15.09 17.53
CA TRP A 60 -14.62 15.16 18.91
C TRP A 60 -15.04 16.43 19.70
N TRP A 61 -15.49 17.48 19.01
CA TRP A 61 -15.99 18.74 19.57
C TRP A 61 -17.50 18.93 19.36
N TRP A 62 -18.21 17.96 18.78
CA TRP A 62 -19.65 18.06 18.54
C TRP A 62 -20.40 17.85 19.86
N ASN A 63 -21.33 18.77 20.16
CA ASN A 63 -22.22 18.72 21.30
C ASN A 63 -23.63 19.16 20.91
N ASP A 64 -24.57 19.11 21.83
CA ASP A 64 -25.99 19.44 21.58
C ASP A 64 -26.18 20.90 21.14
N GLU A 65 -25.39 21.84 21.70
CA GLU A 65 -25.44 23.24 21.32
C GLU A 65 -25.03 23.44 19.87
N VAL A 66 -23.97 22.76 19.44
CA VAL A 66 -23.52 22.78 18.03
C VAL A 66 -24.58 22.14 17.13
N SER A 67 -25.16 21.02 17.57
CA SER A 67 -26.22 20.33 16.82
C SER A 67 -27.42 21.25 16.59
N LYS A 68 -27.88 21.95 17.63
CA LYS A 68 -28.97 22.92 17.57
C LYS A 68 -28.66 24.09 16.63
N ALA A 69 -27.52 24.74 16.83
CA ALA A 69 -27.13 25.91 16.01
C ALA A 69 -26.94 25.56 14.51
N VAL A 70 -26.41 24.37 14.22
CA VAL A 70 -26.28 23.88 12.85
C VAL A 70 -27.65 23.49 12.26
N GLY A 71 -28.55 22.94 13.08
CA GLY A 71 -29.94 22.64 12.71
C GLY A 71 -30.71 23.91 12.30
N GLU A 72 -30.64 24.95 13.12
CA GLU A 72 -31.26 26.27 12.87
C GLU A 72 -30.71 26.92 11.59
N LYS A 73 -29.38 26.90 11.41
CA LYS A 73 -28.75 27.38 10.16
C LYS A 73 -29.28 26.60 8.93
N ARG A 74 -29.42 25.28 9.02
CA ARG A 74 -29.94 24.45 7.92
C ARG A 74 -31.41 24.75 7.61
N ALA A 75 -32.21 24.97 8.63
CA ALA A 75 -33.61 25.37 8.48
C ALA A 75 -33.75 26.73 7.80
N ALA A 76 -33.00 27.74 8.27
CA ALA A 76 -32.98 29.07 7.66
C ALA A 76 -32.48 29.04 6.19
N PHE A 77 -31.47 28.22 5.89
CA PHE A 77 -30.98 28.03 4.51
C PHE A 77 -32.06 27.44 3.61
N ARG A 78 -32.79 26.43 4.09
CA ARG A 78 -33.89 25.81 3.33
C ARG A 78 -35.04 26.77 3.07
N ALA A 79 -35.39 27.63 4.07
CA ALA A 79 -36.37 28.66 3.93
C ALA A 79 -35.96 29.69 2.86
N TRP A 80 -34.76 30.23 2.97
CA TRP A 80 -34.24 31.18 1.96
C TRP A 80 -34.15 30.57 0.56
N ARG A 81 -33.74 29.32 0.42
CA ARG A 81 -33.63 28.66 -0.88
C ARG A 81 -35.01 28.50 -1.57
N ARG A 82 -36.08 28.35 -0.79
CA ARG A 82 -37.46 28.27 -1.30
C ARG A 82 -38.05 29.64 -1.66
N SER A 83 -37.94 30.61 -0.75
CA SER A 83 -38.57 31.92 -0.91
C SER A 83 -37.70 32.89 -1.75
N LYS A 84 -36.38 32.71 -1.77
CA LYS A 84 -35.38 33.66 -2.32
C LYS A 84 -35.55 35.10 -1.80
N SER A 85 -36.30 35.29 -0.70
CA SER A 85 -36.58 36.57 -0.06
C SER A 85 -35.35 37.12 0.62
N LEU A 86 -35.20 38.47 0.61
CA LEU A 86 -34.14 39.18 1.31
C LEU A 86 -34.24 38.99 2.84
N PHE A 87 -35.48 38.87 3.33
CA PHE A 87 -35.74 38.63 4.76
C PHE A 87 -35.19 37.30 5.21
N ASP A 88 -35.50 36.19 4.48
CA ASP A 88 -34.98 34.87 4.81
C ASP A 88 -33.47 34.75 4.61
N LYS A 89 -32.91 35.52 3.66
CA LYS A 89 -31.45 35.65 3.51
C LYS A 89 -30.82 36.25 4.77
N ASN A 90 -31.39 37.31 5.32
CA ASN A 90 -30.90 37.95 6.55
C ASN A 90 -30.99 36.98 7.75
N LEU A 91 -32.07 36.20 7.86
CA LEU A 91 -32.22 35.18 8.89
C LEU A 91 -31.14 34.06 8.74
N TYR A 92 -30.90 33.59 7.53
CA TYR A 92 -29.82 32.63 7.26
C TYR A 92 -28.45 33.20 7.64
N ASP A 93 -28.15 34.47 7.28
CA ASP A 93 -26.85 35.06 7.59
C ASP A 93 -26.67 35.25 9.10
N LYS A 94 -27.71 35.61 9.85
CA LYS A 94 -27.70 35.61 11.33
C LYS A 94 -27.44 34.19 11.88
N ALA A 95 -28.20 33.18 11.47
CA ALA A 95 -28.03 31.80 11.92
C ALA A 95 -26.65 31.25 11.56
N LYS A 96 -26.11 31.63 10.39
CA LYS A 96 -24.74 31.27 9.97
C LYS A 96 -23.67 31.86 10.88
N LYS A 97 -23.83 33.13 11.31
CA LYS A 97 -22.91 33.78 12.26
C LYS A 97 -22.97 33.12 13.64
N VAL A 98 -24.17 32.79 14.12
CA VAL A 98 -24.35 32.07 15.41
C VAL A 98 -23.70 30.69 15.35
N ALA A 99 -24.02 29.91 14.34
CA ALA A 99 -23.43 28.56 14.18
C ALA A 99 -21.90 28.62 14.11
N LYS A 100 -21.32 29.63 13.44
CA LYS A 100 -19.86 29.81 13.37
C LYS A 100 -19.25 30.08 14.75
N ARG A 101 -19.91 30.92 15.59
CA ARG A 101 -19.46 31.21 16.96
C ARG A 101 -19.53 30.00 17.87
N VAL A 102 -20.67 29.29 17.86
CA VAL A 102 -20.88 28.08 18.69
C VAL A 102 -19.88 26.97 18.33
N VAL A 103 -19.64 26.75 17.04
CA VAL A 103 -18.60 25.79 16.59
C VAL A 103 -17.21 26.20 17.06
N ALA A 104 -16.85 27.47 16.94
CA ALA A 104 -15.55 27.96 17.39
C ALA A 104 -15.36 27.84 18.91
N ALA A 105 -16.40 28.15 19.70
CA ALA A 105 -16.39 27.97 21.15
C ALA A 105 -16.23 26.51 21.55
N ALA A 106 -17.05 25.59 20.99
CA ALA A 106 -16.95 24.18 21.26
C ALA A 106 -15.57 23.60 20.91
N GLN A 107 -14.96 24.05 19.82
CA GLN A 107 -13.60 23.67 19.43
C GLN A 107 -12.55 24.19 20.41
N ALA A 108 -12.69 25.42 20.89
CA ALA A 108 -11.77 26.03 21.86
C ALA A 108 -11.83 25.30 23.22
N THR A 109 -13.03 25.06 23.74
CA THR A 109 -13.25 24.32 25.00
C THR A 109 -12.62 22.93 24.92
N LYS A 110 -12.89 22.18 23.84
CA LYS A 110 -12.33 20.84 23.68
C LYS A 110 -10.81 20.83 23.46
N ARG A 111 -10.22 21.88 22.90
CA ARG A 111 -8.76 22.03 22.83
C ARG A 111 -8.15 22.28 24.20
N GLN A 112 -8.83 23.05 25.04
CA GLN A 112 -8.37 23.34 26.40
C GLN A 112 -8.44 22.07 27.26
N GLU A 113 -9.58 21.36 27.28
CA GLU A 113 -9.71 20.06 27.93
C GLU A 113 -8.62 19.09 27.49
N PHE A 114 -8.34 19.05 26.20
CA PHE A 114 -7.28 18.20 25.63
C PHE A 114 -5.88 18.62 26.10
N SER A 115 -5.63 19.94 26.23
CA SER A 115 -4.35 20.45 26.74
C SER A 115 -4.15 20.11 28.23
N GLU A 116 -5.23 20.05 28.99
CA GLU A 116 -5.21 19.65 30.40
C GLU A 116 -5.01 18.13 30.55
N ASP A 117 -5.68 17.33 29.73
CA ASP A 117 -5.50 15.87 29.66
C ASP A 117 -4.06 15.46 29.29
N LEU A 118 -3.33 16.27 28.52
CA LEU A 118 -1.93 16.02 28.16
C LEU A 118 -0.97 15.96 29.35
N LYS A 119 -1.36 16.49 30.48
CA LYS A 119 -0.56 16.48 31.72
C LYS A 119 -0.61 15.13 32.42
N SER A 120 -1.50 14.20 32.03
CA SER A 120 -1.65 12.87 32.62
C SER A 120 -0.90 11.78 31.83
N ALA A 121 -0.32 10.80 32.56
CA ALA A 121 0.48 9.72 31.96
C ALA A 121 -0.32 8.76 31.06
N GLU A 122 -1.65 8.68 31.24
CA GLU A 122 -2.55 7.79 30.49
C GLU A 122 -2.99 8.34 29.13
N ALA A 123 -2.63 9.59 28.83
CA ALA A 123 -3.11 10.33 27.66
C ALA A 123 -2.47 9.91 26.33
N LYS A 124 -1.32 9.21 26.33
CA LYS A 124 -0.55 8.92 25.09
C LYS A 124 -1.37 8.22 24.00
N GLY A 125 -2.18 7.24 24.35
CA GLY A 125 -3.00 6.50 23.38
C GLY A 125 -4.19 7.29 22.83
N ARG A 126 -4.78 8.18 23.63
CA ARG A 126 -5.88 9.08 23.24
C ARG A 126 -5.36 10.24 22.37
N LEU A 127 -4.16 10.75 22.67
CA LEU A 127 -3.47 11.82 21.94
C LEU A 127 -3.37 11.51 20.45
N PHE A 128 -2.75 10.37 20.11
CA PHE A 128 -2.60 9.96 18.70
C PHE A 128 -3.93 9.83 17.96
N ARG A 129 -4.97 9.34 18.64
CA ARG A 129 -6.30 9.19 18.05
C ARG A 129 -6.94 10.55 17.77
N THR A 130 -6.85 11.50 18.70
CA THR A 130 -7.42 12.84 18.57
C THR A 130 -6.65 13.69 17.56
N VAL A 131 -5.31 13.66 17.59
CA VAL A 131 -4.47 14.32 16.57
C VAL A 131 -4.76 13.77 15.17
N LYS A 132 -4.90 12.45 15.05
CA LYS A 132 -5.26 11.80 13.78
C LYS A 132 -6.66 12.22 13.28
N GLN A 133 -7.61 12.47 14.19
CA GLN A 133 -8.92 13.02 13.85
C GLN A 133 -8.84 14.50 13.45
N MET A 134 -8.03 15.32 14.12
CA MET A 134 -7.80 16.73 13.78
C MET A 134 -7.17 16.90 12.39
N VAL A 135 -6.16 16.07 12.07
CA VAL A 135 -5.50 16.07 10.75
C VAL A 135 -6.44 15.60 9.64
N ARG A 136 -7.35 14.65 9.93
CA ARG A 136 -8.34 14.17 8.95
C ARG A 136 -9.40 15.22 8.59
N LYS A 137 -9.65 16.22 9.45
CA LYS A 137 -10.68 17.26 9.23
C LYS A 137 -10.39 18.22 8.08
N ASN A 138 -9.13 18.40 7.70
CA ASN A 138 -8.77 19.29 6.60
C ASN A 138 -8.92 18.64 5.20
N ARG A 139 -9.57 17.47 5.12
CA ARG A 139 -9.75 16.74 3.88
C ARG A 139 -11.24 16.63 3.54
N ASP A 140 -11.79 17.66 2.91
CA ASP A 140 -13.20 17.75 2.49
C ASP A 140 -13.53 16.86 1.28
N ILE A 141 -12.55 16.27 0.61
CA ILE A 141 -12.75 15.47 -0.59
C ILE A 141 -12.56 14.00 -0.25
N VAL A 142 -13.66 13.26 -0.18
CA VAL A 142 -13.64 11.80 -0.25
C VAL A 142 -13.53 11.45 -1.73
N GLY A 143 -12.35 11.07 -2.19
CA GLY A 143 -12.04 10.87 -3.60
C GLY A 143 -12.84 9.77 -4.32
N THR A 144 -13.72 9.07 -3.59
CA THR A 144 -14.70 8.14 -4.17
C THR A 144 -15.99 8.81 -4.64
N ALA A 145 -16.19 10.11 -4.36
CA ALA A 145 -17.39 10.84 -4.77
C ALA A 145 -17.24 11.52 -6.14
N CYS A 146 -16.01 11.83 -6.55
CA CYS A 146 -15.69 12.40 -7.86
C CYS A 146 -14.28 11.99 -8.29
N ILE A 147 -14.06 11.88 -9.58
CA ILE A 147 -12.78 11.49 -10.18
C ILE A 147 -12.59 12.17 -11.53
N ARG A 148 -11.36 12.37 -11.94
CA ARG A 148 -11.03 12.89 -13.26
C ARG A 148 -10.82 11.75 -14.24
N ASN A 149 -11.51 11.80 -15.39
CA ASN A 149 -11.33 10.83 -16.45
C ASN A 149 -10.06 11.13 -17.30
N LYS A 150 -9.80 10.29 -18.30
CA LYS A 150 -8.66 10.44 -19.22
C LYS A 150 -8.70 11.77 -20.01
N GLU A 151 -9.86 12.33 -20.24
CA GLU A 151 -10.09 13.59 -20.96
C GLU A 151 -9.99 14.81 -20.03
N GLN A 152 -9.54 14.63 -18.78
CA GLN A 152 -9.41 15.68 -17.75
C GLN A 152 -10.75 16.24 -17.24
N LYS A 153 -11.88 15.64 -17.57
CA LYS A 153 -13.20 16.02 -17.09
C LYS A 153 -13.46 15.41 -15.71
N ILE A 154 -13.99 16.22 -14.79
CA ILE A 154 -14.40 15.75 -13.46
C ILE A 154 -15.76 15.07 -13.57
N LEU A 155 -15.82 13.83 -13.17
CA LEU A 155 -17.03 13.02 -13.11
C LEU A 155 -17.58 13.01 -11.68
N THR A 156 -18.89 13.14 -11.54
CA THR A 156 -19.63 13.12 -10.26
C THR A 156 -20.74 12.07 -10.25
N ASP A 157 -21.10 11.55 -11.42
CA ASP A 157 -22.04 10.44 -11.54
C ASP A 157 -21.38 9.14 -11.04
N GLN A 158 -22.06 8.44 -10.13
CA GLN A 158 -21.50 7.26 -9.45
C GLN A 158 -21.19 6.11 -10.41
N ASN A 159 -21.97 5.94 -11.49
CA ASN A 159 -21.72 4.89 -12.47
C ASN A 159 -20.46 5.19 -13.29
N GLN A 160 -20.34 6.44 -13.76
CA GLN A 160 -19.14 6.88 -14.49
C GLN A 160 -17.88 6.84 -13.61
N VAL A 161 -18.00 7.26 -12.35
CA VAL A 161 -16.89 7.17 -11.38
C VAL A 161 -16.46 5.73 -11.17
N LYS A 162 -17.41 4.81 -11.03
CA LYS A 162 -17.20 3.37 -10.88
C LYS A 162 -16.44 2.78 -12.08
N ASP A 163 -16.84 3.15 -13.30
CA ASP A 163 -16.23 2.63 -14.52
C ASP A 163 -14.78 3.12 -14.68
N VAL A 164 -14.49 4.39 -14.33
CA VAL A 164 -13.11 4.91 -14.31
C VAL A 164 -12.22 4.16 -13.29
N TRP A 165 -12.76 3.86 -12.11
CA TRP A 165 -12.03 3.08 -11.10
C TRP A 165 -11.79 1.64 -11.56
N LYS A 166 -12.79 0.99 -12.17
CA LYS A 166 -12.64 -0.34 -12.74
C LYS A 166 -11.54 -0.35 -13.79
N GLU A 167 -11.62 0.53 -14.79
CA GLU A 167 -10.63 0.61 -15.86
C GLU A 167 -9.20 0.85 -15.33
N TYR A 168 -9.07 1.69 -14.30
CA TYR A 168 -7.78 1.96 -13.68
C TYR A 168 -7.17 0.71 -13.02
N TYR A 169 -7.96 -0.01 -12.21
CA TYR A 169 -7.44 -1.21 -11.54
C TYR A 169 -7.29 -2.39 -12.48
N GLU A 170 -8.20 -2.58 -13.43
CA GLU A 170 -8.12 -3.62 -14.45
C GLU A 170 -6.81 -3.49 -15.25
N LYS A 171 -6.50 -2.26 -15.68
CA LYS A 171 -5.22 -1.98 -16.31
C LYS A 171 -4.03 -2.21 -15.38
N LEU A 172 -4.08 -1.74 -14.16
CA LEU A 172 -2.98 -1.85 -13.20
C LEU A 172 -2.63 -3.30 -12.87
N LEU A 173 -3.64 -4.16 -12.70
CA LEU A 173 -3.52 -5.52 -12.20
C LEU A 173 -3.47 -6.59 -13.30
N ASN A 174 -3.39 -6.17 -14.58
CA ASN A 174 -3.31 -7.07 -15.75
C ASN A 174 -2.18 -6.71 -16.72
N GLU A 175 -1.43 -5.64 -16.47
CA GLU A 175 -0.27 -5.26 -17.27
C GLU A 175 1.02 -5.53 -16.51
N GLU A 176 1.85 -6.42 -17.04
CA GLU A 176 3.24 -6.62 -16.59
C GLU A 176 4.16 -5.57 -17.24
N PHE A 177 5.29 -5.31 -16.60
CA PHE A 177 6.42 -4.71 -17.29
C PHE A 177 7.10 -5.77 -18.18
N GLU A 178 7.73 -5.34 -19.26
CA GLU A 178 8.56 -6.25 -20.06
C GLU A 178 9.72 -6.79 -19.20
N TRP A 179 9.95 -8.08 -19.25
CA TRP A 179 11.00 -8.74 -18.51
C TRP A 179 11.48 -10.03 -19.23
N ASP A 180 12.71 -10.42 -18.93
CA ASP A 180 13.35 -11.60 -19.49
C ASP A 180 12.90 -12.87 -18.76
N ARG A 181 11.90 -13.54 -19.32
CA ARG A 181 11.39 -14.83 -18.80
C ARG A 181 12.34 -15.99 -19.04
N GLU A 182 13.07 -15.97 -20.16
CA GLU A 182 13.99 -17.03 -20.56
C GLU A 182 15.24 -17.04 -19.67
N GLY A 183 15.64 -15.88 -19.16
CA GLY A 183 16.74 -15.74 -18.21
C GLY A 183 16.46 -16.17 -16.78
N LEU A 184 15.29 -16.76 -16.48
CA LEU A 184 15.06 -17.44 -15.19
C LEU A 184 15.68 -18.83 -15.21
N GLU A 185 16.61 -19.09 -14.30
CA GLU A 185 17.14 -20.43 -14.08
C GLU A 185 16.01 -21.40 -13.69
N LYS A 186 16.02 -22.60 -14.26
CA LYS A 186 15.08 -23.65 -13.86
C LYS A 186 15.47 -24.15 -12.47
N VAL A 187 14.57 -23.98 -11.52
CA VAL A 187 14.73 -24.49 -10.16
C VAL A 187 13.91 -25.77 -10.02
N GLU A 188 14.54 -26.86 -9.55
CA GLU A 188 13.85 -28.12 -9.27
C GLU A 188 12.91 -27.97 -8.07
N ALA A 189 11.75 -28.59 -8.17
CA ALA A 189 10.75 -28.58 -7.12
C ALA A 189 11.20 -29.44 -5.93
N VAL A 190 11.17 -28.86 -4.73
CA VAL A 190 11.48 -29.60 -3.50
C VAL A 190 10.27 -30.46 -3.11
N LYS A 191 10.42 -31.78 -3.15
CA LYS A 191 9.38 -32.70 -2.70
C LYS A 191 9.47 -32.91 -1.19
N GLY A 192 8.76 -32.04 -0.45
CA GLY A 192 8.62 -32.20 1.00
C GLY A 192 7.37 -33.00 1.39
N PRO A 193 7.29 -33.48 2.65
CA PRO A 193 6.10 -34.14 3.17
C PRO A 193 4.95 -33.12 3.28
N CYS A 194 3.77 -33.52 2.77
CA CYS A 194 2.56 -32.72 2.92
C CYS A 194 1.96 -32.99 4.31
N GLU A 195 2.41 -32.23 5.30
CA GLU A 195 1.94 -32.35 6.68
C GLU A 195 0.53 -31.77 6.86
N ARG A 196 -0.34 -32.52 7.54
CA ARG A 196 -1.69 -32.05 7.87
C ARG A 196 -1.63 -30.81 8.74
N ILE A 197 -2.55 -29.88 8.50
CA ILE A 197 -2.76 -28.72 9.34
C ILE A 197 -3.45 -29.18 10.63
N THR A 198 -2.93 -28.72 11.76
CA THR A 198 -3.45 -29.04 13.09
C THR A 198 -4.45 -27.98 13.57
N VAL A 199 -5.36 -28.37 14.44
CA VAL A 199 -6.32 -27.43 15.08
C VAL A 199 -5.57 -26.31 15.82
N GLU A 200 -4.40 -26.64 16.39
CA GLU A 200 -3.60 -25.67 17.13
C GLU A 200 -2.99 -24.60 16.23
N GLU A 201 -2.50 -24.94 15.03
CA GLU A 201 -2.04 -23.96 14.05
C GLU A 201 -3.17 -22.99 13.65
N VAL A 202 -4.37 -23.53 13.42
CA VAL A 202 -5.55 -22.72 13.08
C VAL A 202 -5.96 -21.81 14.26
N ARG A 203 -5.93 -22.35 15.50
CA ARG A 203 -6.21 -21.58 16.72
C ARG A 203 -5.25 -20.40 16.88
N GLN A 204 -3.96 -20.64 16.70
CA GLN A 204 -2.92 -19.60 16.77
C GLN A 204 -3.03 -18.57 15.64
N ALA A 205 -3.36 -19.02 14.42
CA ALA A 205 -3.60 -18.13 13.29
C ALA A 205 -4.82 -17.23 13.54
N LEU A 206 -5.89 -17.78 14.11
CA LEU A 206 -7.08 -17.03 14.47
C LEU A 206 -6.78 -16.03 15.61
N ALA A 207 -6.12 -16.45 16.67
CA ALA A 207 -5.74 -15.58 17.80
C ALA A 207 -4.84 -14.40 17.40
N SER A 208 -4.02 -14.56 16.36
CA SER A 208 -3.19 -13.49 15.80
C SER A 208 -3.98 -12.54 14.86
N SER A 209 -5.22 -12.85 14.56
CA SER A 209 -6.08 -12.03 13.71
C SER A 209 -6.68 -10.86 14.51
N LYS A 210 -6.70 -9.66 13.91
CA LYS A 210 -7.18 -8.46 14.60
C LYS A 210 -8.68 -8.33 14.44
N PRO A 211 -9.46 -8.22 15.54
CA PRO A 211 -10.90 -7.99 15.50
C PRO A 211 -11.25 -6.61 14.87
N GLY A 212 -12.50 -6.45 14.47
CA GLY A 212 -13.00 -5.18 13.90
C GLY A 212 -12.51 -4.89 12.48
N LYS A 213 -12.05 -5.88 11.74
CA LYS A 213 -11.69 -5.76 10.33
C LYS A 213 -12.92 -5.94 9.45
N ALA A 214 -12.91 -5.27 8.29
CA ALA A 214 -13.96 -5.42 7.30
C ALA A 214 -14.03 -6.86 6.78
N ALA A 215 -15.25 -7.35 6.58
CA ALA A 215 -15.49 -8.61 5.91
C ALA A 215 -15.07 -8.54 4.42
N GLY A 216 -14.73 -9.69 3.85
CA GLY A 216 -14.61 -9.90 2.42
C GLY A 216 -15.97 -10.15 1.76
N PRO A 217 -15.99 -10.72 0.54
CA PRO A 217 -17.23 -11.02 -0.18
C PRO A 217 -18.18 -11.97 0.54
N SER A 218 -17.66 -12.89 1.36
CA SER A 218 -18.46 -13.86 2.13
C SER A 218 -19.24 -13.26 3.31
N GLU A 219 -18.98 -12.01 3.67
CA GLU A 219 -19.52 -11.33 4.87
C GLU A 219 -19.07 -11.95 6.21
N ILE A 220 -18.23 -12.97 6.22
CA ILE A 220 -17.67 -13.56 7.45
C ILE A 220 -16.64 -12.60 8.06
N VAL A 221 -16.70 -12.44 9.37
CA VAL A 221 -15.73 -11.69 10.17
C VAL A 221 -15.02 -12.61 11.16
N VAL A 222 -13.83 -12.21 11.60
CA VAL A 222 -13.00 -12.99 12.54
C VAL A 222 -13.76 -13.33 13.82
N GLU A 223 -14.58 -12.42 14.31
CA GLU A 223 -15.38 -12.60 15.51
C GLU A 223 -16.41 -13.74 15.42
N MET A 224 -16.89 -14.07 14.21
CA MET A 224 -17.75 -15.25 14.00
C MET A 224 -16.96 -16.54 14.18
N LEU A 225 -15.72 -16.58 13.66
CA LEU A 225 -14.83 -17.73 13.81
C LEU A 225 -14.40 -17.92 15.27
N GLU A 226 -14.07 -16.84 15.97
CA GLU A 226 -13.75 -16.89 17.41
C GLU A 226 -14.94 -17.35 18.26
N ALA A 227 -16.16 -16.99 17.84
CA ALA A 227 -17.37 -17.36 18.57
C ALA A 227 -17.80 -18.82 18.29
N SER A 228 -17.39 -19.44 17.20
CA SER A 228 -17.81 -20.80 16.81
C SER A 228 -17.29 -21.92 17.71
N GLY A 229 -16.29 -21.62 18.55
CA GLY A 229 -15.71 -22.60 19.49
C GLY A 229 -14.97 -23.73 18.81
N ASP A 230 -14.74 -24.83 19.54
CA ASP A 230 -13.92 -25.95 19.05
C ASP A 230 -14.53 -26.68 17.84
N ALA A 231 -15.86 -26.78 17.78
CA ALA A 231 -16.53 -27.42 16.64
C ALA A 231 -16.33 -26.63 15.34
N GLY A 232 -16.45 -25.29 15.40
CA GLY A 232 -16.16 -24.43 14.24
C GLY A 232 -14.69 -24.44 13.88
N LEU A 233 -13.80 -24.45 14.86
CA LEU A 233 -12.36 -24.51 14.64
C LEU A 233 -11.94 -25.83 13.97
N GLN A 234 -12.53 -26.96 14.39
CA GLN A 234 -12.32 -28.25 13.74
C GLN A 234 -12.81 -28.23 12.29
N TRP A 235 -13.99 -27.66 12.03
CA TRP A 235 -14.52 -27.55 10.66
C TRP A 235 -13.60 -26.71 9.75
N VAL A 236 -13.10 -25.59 10.25
CA VAL A 236 -12.12 -24.78 9.53
C VAL A 236 -10.84 -25.58 9.26
N THR A 237 -10.38 -26.37 10.23
CA THR A 237 -9.19 -27.21 10.08
C THR A 237 -9.37 -28.30 9.02
N ASP A 238 -10.55 -28.93 9.01
CA ASP A 238 -10.88 -29.95 8.01
C ASP A 238 -10.94 -29.35 6.60
N LEU A 239 -11.57 -28.17 6.45
CA LEU A 239 -11.58 -27.41 5.20
C LEU A 239 -10.14 -27.09 4.72
N PHE A 240 -9.26 -26.64 5.62
CA PHE A 240 -7.88 -26.33 5.26
C PHE A 240 -7.10 -27.58 4.82
N ASN A 241 -7.32 -28.70 5.48
CA ASN A 241 -6.71 -29.97 5.09
C ASN A 241 -7.23 -30.45 3.74
N GLU A 242 -8.51 -30.24 3.43
CA GLU A 242 -9.06 -30.56 2.13
C GLU A 242 -8.50 -29.67 1.03
N VAL A 243 -8.34 -28.35 1.28
CA VAL A 243 -7.65 -27.42 0.36
C VAL A 243 -6.22 -27.91 0.07
N VAL A 244 -5.49 -28.34 1.09
CA VAL A 244 -4.11 -28.83 0.93
C VAL A 244 -4.06 -30.15 0.18
N SER A 245 -4.99 -31.10 0.44
CA SER A 245 -5.01 -32.42 -0.18
C SER A 245 -5.46 -32.38 -1.64
N SER A 246 -6.47 -31.57 -1.96
CA SER A 246 -6.99 -31.42 -3.32
C SER A 246 -6.22 -30.43 -4.19
N GLY A 247 -5.43 -29.55 -3.59
CA GLY A 247 -4.79 -28.42 -4.29
C GLY A 247 -5.77 -27.37 -4.81
N LYS A 248 -7.02 -27.37 -4.35
CA LYS A 248 -8.08 -26.45 -4.76
C LYS A 248 -8.52 -25.58 -3.60
N ILE A 249 -8.86 -24.33 -3.88
CA ILE A 249 -9.48 -23.41 -2.92
C ILE A 249 -10.98 -23.25 -3.24
N PRO A 250 -11.81 -22.90 -2.26
CA PRO A 250 -13.20 -22.54 -2.52
C PRO A 250 -13.33 -21.43 -3.57
N ASP A 251 -14.29 -21.53 -4.48
CA ASP A 251 -14.49 -20.54 -5.55
C ASP A 251 -14.78 -19.14 -5.02
N ASP A 252 -15.47 -19.01 -3.89
CA ASP A 252 -15.69 -17.74 -3.22
C ASP A 252 -14.39 -17.03 -2.82
N TRP A 253 -13.30 -17.77 -2.51
CA TRP A 253 -12.02 -17.19 -2.11
C TRP A 253 -11.26 -16.55 -3.27
N ARG A 254 -11.60 -16.90 -4.51
CA ARG A 254 -11.06 -16.26 -5.73
C ARG A 254 -11.56 -14.83 -5.88
N LYS A 255 -12.67 -14.48 -5.21
CA LYS A 255 -13.32 -13.16 -5.29
C LYS A 255 -12.80 -12.21 -4.24
N SER A 256 -12.62 -10.97 -4.62
CA SER A 256 -12.20 -9.90 -3.70
C SER A 256 -12.85 -8.56 -4.03
N LEU A 257 -12.83 -7.63 -3.07
CA LEU A 257 -13.34 -6.27 -3.24
C LEU A 257 -12.19 -5.28 -3.09
N ILE A 258 -11.98 -4.38 -4.06
CA ILE A 258 -11.01 -3.30 -3.94
C ILE A 258 -11.67 -2.07 -3.34
N VAL A 259 -11.09 -1.57 -2.25
CA VAL A 259 -11.43 -0.28 -1.66
C VAL A 259 -10.29 0.71 -1.88
N SER A 260 -10.59 1.83 -2.55
CA SER A 260 -9.62 2.89 -2.83
C SER A 260 -9.37 3.76 -1.60
N VAL A 261 -8.15 3.75 -1.07
CA VAL A 261 -7.73 4.54 0.10
C VAL A 261 -6.77 5.64 -0.34
N TYR A 262 -7.13 6.91 -0.13
CA TYR A 262 -6.28 8.04 -0.49
C TYR A 262 -4.94 8.03 0.25
N LYS A 263 -3.83 8.17 -0.48
CA LYS A 263 -2.46 8.16 0.07
C LYS A 263 -2.13 9.37 0.94
N GLY A 264 -2.98 10.41 0.90
CA GLY A 264 -2.76 11.65 1.62
C GLY A 264 -1.83 12.64 0.92
N LYS A 265 -1.40 12.34 -0.29
CA LYS A 265 -0.56 13.18 -1.16
C LYS A 265 -0.98 13.01 -2.61
N GLY A 266 -0.70 14.02 -3.46
CA GLY A 266 -1.13 14.05 -4.86
C GLY A 266 -2.55 14.61 -5.01
N ASP A 267 -3.04 14.71 -6.25
CA ASP A 267 -4.39 15.19 -6.56
C ASP A 267 -5.42 14.10 -6.18
N ALA A 268 -6.38 14.46 -5.34
CA ALA A 268 -7.45 13.55 -4.91
C ALA A 268 -8.42 13.17 -6.04
N LEU A 269 -8.38 13.89 -7.17
CA LEU A 269 -9.17 13.58 -8.36
C LEU A 269 -8.50 12.55 -9.28
N GLU A 270 -7.29 12.10 -8.96
CA GLU A 270 -6.54 11.12 -9.75
C GLU A 270 -6.49 9.76 -9.07
N CYS A 271 -6.84 8.69 -9.79
CA CYS A 271 -6.80 7.31 -9.30
C CYS A 271 -5.40 6.93 -8.77
N GLY A 272 -4.32 7.40 -9.40
CA GLY A 272 -2.94 7.16 -9.00
C GLY A 272 -2.57 7.65 -7.59
N SER A 273 -3.35 8.59 -7.03
CA SER A 273 -3.20 9.11 -5.66
C SER A 273 -3.79 8.19 -4.58
N TYR A 274 -4.33 7.03 -4.97
CA TYR A 274 -4.95 6.06 -4.06
C TYR A 274 -4.19 4.74 -4.04
N ARG A 275 -4.38 4.00 -2.95
CA ARG A 275 -4.00 2.58 -2.82
C ARG A 275 -5.26 1.73 -2.91
N GLY A 276 -5.24 0.69 -3.73
CA GLY A 276 -6.29 -0.32 -3.78
C GLY A 276 -6.06 -1.37 -2.71
N ILE A 277 -6.88 -1.37 -1.66
CA ILE A 277 -6.81 -2.41 -0.63
C ILE A 277 -7.83 -3.48 -0.96
N LYS A 278 -7.36 -4.71 -1.19
CA LYS A 278 -8.24 -5.87 -1.42
C LYS A 278 -8.83 -6.38 -0.10
N LEU A 279 -10.14 -6.45 -0.04
CA LEU A 279 -10.87 -7.14 1.01
C LEU A 279 -11.05 -8.60 0.57
N LEU A 280 -10.18 -9.45 1.06
CA LEU A 280 -10.21 -10.91 0.89
C LEU A 280 -11.06 -11.53 1.99
N ASP A 281 -11.49 -12.77 1.76
CA ASP A 281 -12.21 -13.55 2.76
C ASP A 281 -11.41 -13.70 4.07
N GLN A 282 -12.10 -13.65 5.22
CA GLN A 282 -11.41 -13.72 6.50
C GLN A 282 -10.96 -15.15 6.85
N VAL A 283 -11.67 -16.17 6.38
CA VAL A 283 -11.25 -17.57 6.57
C VAL A 283 -10.02 -17.86 5.72
N MET A 284 -10.00 -17.37 4.47
CA MET A 284 -8.81 -17.42 3.62
C MET A 284 -7.62 -16.73 4.30
N LYS A 285 -7.80 -15.58 4.95
CA LYS A 285 -6.72 -14.90 5.69
C LYS A 285 -6.20 -15.69 6.90
N VAL A 286 -7.06 -16.47 7.54
CA VAL A 286 -6.61 -17.41 8.60
C VAL A 286 -5.77 -18.53 7.96
N PHE A 287 -6.19 -19.07 6.83
CA PHE A 287 -5.42 -20.03 6.06
C PHE A 287 -4.07 -19.47 5.61
N GLU A 288 -4.06 -18.26 5.03
CA GLU A 288 -2.82 -17.57 4.65
C GLU A 288 -1.84 -17.45 5.84
N ARG A 289 -2.33 -17.25 7.07
CA ARG A 289 -1.47 -17.20 8.27
C ARG A 289 -0.82 -18.53 8.60
N VAL A 290 -1.54 -19.64 8.42
CA VAL A 290 -0.98 -20.98 8.62
C VAL A 290 0.12 -21.23 7.57
N ILE A 291 -0.17 -20.97 6.30
CA ILE A 291 0.79 -21.13 5.21
C ILE A 291 1.98 -20.17 5.37
N GLU A 292 1.76 -18.91 5.75
CA GLU A 292 2.81 -17.91 5.98
C GLU A 292 3.82 -18.37 7.04
N ARG A 293 3.37 -18.98 8.14
CA ARG A 293 4.24 -19.54 9.16
C ARG A 293 5.07 -20.70 8.61
N ARG A 294 4.45 -21.63 7.90
CA ARG A 294 5.13 -22.77 7.30
C ARG A 294 6.17 -22.35 6.25
N VAL A 295 5.90 -21.29 5.49
CA VAL A 295 6.89 -20.71 4.57
C VAL A 295 8.04 -20.08 5.35
N ARG A 296 7.76 -19.33 6.43
CA ARG A 296 8.82 -18.70 7.25
C ARG A 296 9.76 -19.71 7.88
N ASP A 297 9.27 -20.86 8.28
CA ASP A 297 10.10 -21.91 8.89
C ASP A 297 11.08 -22.54 7.89
N ARG A 298 10.85 -22.34 6.58
CA ARG A 298 11.68 -22.90 5.49
C ARG A 298 12.60 -21.88 4.84
N VAL A 299 12.26 -20.60 4.90
CA VAL A 299 12.98 -19.54 4.18
C VAL A 299 13.92 -18.79 5.11
N SER A 300 15.19 -18.68 4.70
CA SER A 300 16.17 -17.81 5.35
C SER A 300 16.23 -16.47 4.62
N LEU A 301 16.06 -15.36 5.36
CA LEU A 301 16.17 -14.01 4.84
C LEU A 301 17.47 -13.37 5.34
N ASP A 302 18.18 -12.68 4.46
CA ASP A 302 19.41 -11.97 4.77
C ASP A 302 19.18 -10.85 5.80
N ASP A 303 20.22 -10.54 6.56
CA ASP A 303 20.20 -9.54 7.63
C ASP A 303 19.99 -8.11 7.13
N MET A 304 20.22 -7.85 5.84
CA MET A 304 19.90 -6.57 5.20
C MET A 304 18.40 -6.31 5.03
N GLN A 305 17.54 -7.34 5.13
CA GLN A 305 16.09 -7.19 5.03
C GLN A 305 15.45 -6.90 6.39
N PHE A 306 14.87 -5.70 6.52
CA PHE A 306 14.18 -5.21 7.72
C PHE A 306 12.66 -5.20 7.58
N GLY A 307 12.14 -5.28 6.34
CA GLY A 307 10.71 -5.27 6.07
C GLY A 307 10.04 -6.61 6.35
N PHE A 308 8.87 -6.59 7.00
CA PHE A 308 8.02 -7.76 7.26
C PHE A 308 8.73 -8.95 7.95
N ARG A 309 9.81 -8.69 8.66
CA ARG A 309 10.58 -9.68 9.42
C ARG A 309 10.27 -9.54 10.92
N PRO A 310 9.94 -10.65 11.63
CA PRO A 310 9.75 -10.61 13.07
C PRO A 310 11.00 -10.12 13.82
N GLY A 311 10.81 -9.24 14.79
CA GLY A 311 11.89 -8.70 15.61
C GLY A 311 12.77 -7.64 14.93
N ARG A 312 12.50 -7.27 13.67
CA ARG A 312 13.21 -6.21 12.96
C ARG A 312 12.23 -5.18 12.40
N GLY A 313 12.69 -3.94 12.23
CA GLY A 313 11.86 -2.87 11.70
C GLY A 313 12.64 -1.72 11.09
N THR A 314 11.93 -0.76 10.53
CA THR A 314 12.52 0.45 9.94
C THR A 314 13.39 1.24 10.92
N THR A 315 13.11 1.17 12.24
CA THR A 315 13.91 1.82 13.27
C THR A 315 15.35 1.28 13.30
N ASP A 316 15.52 -0.03 13.12
CA ASP A 316 16.82 -0.68 13.12
C ASP A 316 17.62 -0.28 11.87
N ALA A 317 16.98 -0.26 10.70
CA ALA A 317 17.60 0.22 9.47
C ALA A 317 18.02 1.70 9.58
N ILE A 318 17.15 2.56 10.12
CA ILE A 318 17.48 3.98 10.36
C ILE A 318 18.65 4.12 11.34
N PHE A 319 18.72 3.29 12.37
CA PHE A 319 19.82 3.29 13.34
C PHE A 319 21.15 2.95 12.64
N ILE A 320 21.19 1.91 11.81
CA ILE A 320 22.39 1.54 11.05
C ILE A 320 22.85 2.70 10.15
N VAL A 321 21.93 3.28 9.36
CA VAL A 321 22.26 4.44 8.49
C VAL A 321 22.84 5.59 9.29
N ARG A 322 22.26 5.91 10.46
CA ARG A 322 22.77 6.98 11.34
C ARG A 322 24.15 6.65 11.90
N GLN A 323 24.38 5.42 12.35
CA GLN A 323 25.69 5.01 12.87
C GLN A 323 26.78 5.08 11.80
N VAL A 324 26.48 4.64 10.57
CA VAL A 324 27.40 4.76 9.43
C VAL A 324 27.68 6.24 9.15
N GLN A 325 26.64 7.07 9.08
CA GLN A 325 26.76 8.51 8.84
C GLN A 325 27.63 9.20 9.91
N GLU A 326 27.38 8.95 11.19
CA GLU A 326 28.15 9.51 12.30
C GLU A 326 29.64 9.13 12.23
N LYS A 327 29.97 7.86 11.99
CA LYS A 327 31.36 7.38 11.86
C LYS A 327 32.09 7.96 10.67
N PHE A 328 31.41 8.18 9.54
CA PHE A 328 32.01 8.83 8.37
C PHE A 328 32.30 10.32 8.64
N LEU A 329 31.34 11.03 9.26
CA LEU A 329 31.51 12.43 9.66
C LEU A 329 32.64 12.61 10.70
N GLU A 330 32.77 11.71 11.67
CA GLU A 330 33.87 11.71 12.64
C GLU A 330 35.24 11.59 11.96
N LYS A 331 35.33 10.70 10.95
CA LYS A 331 36.56 10.50 10.16
C LYS A 331 36.80 11.59 9.12
N GLY A 332 35.88 12.55 8.98
CA GLY A 332 35.96 13.63 7.97
C GLY A 332 35.78 13.14 6.53
N LYS A 333 35.19 11.95 6.34
CA LYS A 333 34.88 11.38 5.03
C LYS A 333 33.45 11.74 4.61
N ASP A 334 33.24 11.89 3.32
CA ASP A 334 31.90 12.04 2.72
C ASP A 334 31.22 10.67 2.65
N LEU A 335 29.89 10.68 2.78
CA LEU A 335 29.03 9.50 2.64
C LEU A 335 27.89 9.81 1.68
N TRP A 336 27.65 8.90 0.77
CA TRP A 336 26.58 9.00 -0.21
C TRP A 336 25.53 7.93 0.04
N ILE A 337 24.25 8.32 0.05
CA ILE A 337 23.13 7.42 0.31
C ILE A 337 22.06 7.63 -0.75
N ALA A 338 21.60 6.56 -1.39
CA ALA A 338 20.44 6.59 -2.28
C ALA A 338 19.25 5.86 -1.65
N PHE A 339 18.07 6.47 -1.69
CA PHE A 339 16.81 5.84 -1.36
C PHE A 339 16.09 5.53 -2.67
N VAL A 340 15.98 4.26 -2.99
CA VAL A 340 15.43 3.75 -4.24
C VAL A 340 14.00 3.24 -4.00
N ASP A 341 13.03 3.74 -4.77
CA ASP A 341 11.61 3.37 -4.73
C ASP A 341 11.28 2.50 -5.95
N LEU A 342 10.56 1.41 -5.77
CA LEU A 342 10.08 0.58 -6.87
C LEU A 342 8.70 1.04 -7.35
N GLU A 343 8.46 0.98 -8.67
CA GLU A 343 7.21 1.43 -9.26
C GLU A 343 6.09 0.40 -9.11
N LYS A 344 5.16 0.63 -8.16
CA LYS A 344 3.98 -0.21 -7.94
C LYS A 344 4.33 -1.70 -7.82
N ALA A 345 5.43 -2.01 -7.15
CA ALA A 345 6.03 -3.34 -7.12
C ALA A 345 5.06 -4.43 -6.66
N PHE A 346 4.28 -4.16 -5.60
CA PHE A 346 3.24 -5.10 -5.12
C PHE A 346 2.13 -5.36 -6.15
N ASP A 347 1.78 -4.37 -6.95
CA ASP A 347 0.69 -4.48 -7.93
C ASP A 347 1.15 -5.11 -9.25
N ARG A 348 2.47 -5.14 -9.51
CA ARG A 348 3.02 -5.50 -10.84
C ARG A 348 4.10 -6.58 -10.84
N VAL A 349 4.44 -7.17 -9.69
CA VAL A 349 5.38 -8.29 -9.66
C VAL A 349 4.82 -9.45 -10.50
N PRO A 350 5.60 -10.02 -11.46
CA PRO A 350 5.17 -11.15 -12.25
C PRO A 350 4.90 -12.38 -11.35
N ARG A 351 3.79 -13.08 -11.56
CA ARG A 351 3.46 -14.25 -10.73
C ARG A 351 4.40 -15.42 -10.97
N GLU A 352 4.89 -15.60 -12.18
CA GLU A 352 5.91 -16.61 -12.50
C GLU A 352 7.17 -16.42 -11.65
N LEU A 353 7.56 -15.15 -11.43
CA LEU A 353 8.68 -14.80 -10.56
C LEU A 353 8.43 -15.18 -9.10
N LEU A 354 7.17 -15.07 -8.62
CA LEU A 354 6.81 -15.51 -7.26
C LEU A 354 7.04 -17.02 -7.10
N TRP A 355 6.58 -17.83 -8.08
CA TRP A 355 6.75 -19.28 -8.04
C TRP A 355 8.20 -19.70 -8.13
N TRP A 356 8.94 -19.05 -9.00
CA TRP A 356 10.39 -19.24 -9.11
C TRP A 356 11.11 -18.92 -7.79
N ALA A 357 10.83 -17.76 -7.19
CA ALA A 357 11.48 -17.34 -5.95
C ALA A 357 11.18 -18.26 -4.77
N LEU A 358 9.93 -18.76 -4.65
CA LEU A 358 9.58 -19.72 -3.61
C LEU A 358 10.36 -21.03 -3.76
N ARG A 359 10.50 -21.57 -4.99
CA ARG A 359 11.30 -22.77 -5.26
C ARG A 359 12.78 -22.52 -5.01
N SER A 360 13.31 -21.36 -5.44
CA SER A 360 14.71 -20.96 -5.20
C SER A 360 15.02 -20.83 -3.71
N ALA A 361 14.05 -20.38 -2.92
CA ALA A 361 14.16 -20.31 -1.47
C ALA A 361 14.00 -21.68 -0.76
N GLY A 362 13.77 -22.79 -1.51
CA GLY A 362 13.65 -24.15 -0.97
C GLY A 362 12.29 -24.47 -0.36
N VAL A 363 11.23 -23.75 -0.74
CA VAL A 363 9.87 -24.02 -0.26
C VAL A 363 9.32 -25.28 -0.92
N ASP A 364 8.72 -26.17 -0.12
CA ASP A 364 8.12 -27.41 -0.60
C ASP A 364 7.07 -27.17 -1.69
N GLU A 365 7.07 -27.99 -2.76
CA GLU A 365 6.22 -27.76 -3.92
C GLU A 365 4.72 -27.75 -3.59
N TRP A 366 4.26 -28.56 -2.64
CA TRP A 366 2.86 -28.55 -2.22
C TRP A 366 2.43 -27.18 -1.65
N ILE A 367 3.33 -26.47 -0.95
CA ILE A 367 3.06 -25.10 -0.46
C ILE A 367 3.01 -24.13 -1.64
N VAL A 368 3.93 -24.28 -2.61
CA VAL A 368 3.93 -23.47 -3.83
C VAL A 368 2.62 -23.66 -4.60
N ASP A 369 2.13 -24.89 -4.73
CA ASP A 369 0.87 -25.20 -5.42
C ASP A 369 -0.35 -24.63 -4.69
N VAL A 370 -0.40 -24.74 -3.37
CA VAL A 370 -1.46 -24.11 -2.55
C VAL A 370 -1.44 -22.59 -2.72
N ILE A 371 -0.27 -21.95 -2.66
CA ILE A 371 -0.14 -20.52 -2.89
C ILE A 371 -0.57 -20.18 -4.32
N ARG A 372 -0.16 -20.95 -5.32
CA ARG A 372 -0.58 -20.76 -6.71
C ARG A 372 -2.10 -20.83 -6.86
N ALA A 373 -2.75 -21.80 -6.22
CA ALA A 373 -4.21 -21.91 -6.23
C ALA A 373 -4.92 -20.65 -5.69
N MET A 374 -4.35 -19.96 -4.68
CA MET A 374 -4.91 -18.71 -4.16
C MET A 374 -4.83 -17.52 -5.15
N TYR A 375 -3.99 -17.63 -6.18
CA TYR A 375 -3.78 -16.59 -7.19
C TYR A 375 -4.40 -16.92 -8.54
N CYS A 376 -4.63 -18.22 -8.84
CA CYS A 376 -5.26 -18.65 -10.08
C CYS A 376 -6.72 -18.19 -10.14
N ASP A 377 -7.16 -17.77 -11.34
CA ASP A 377 -8.54 -17.34 -11.64
C ASP A 377 -9.09 -16.31 -10.66
N SER A 378 -8.20 -15.53 -10.04
CA SER A 378 -8.61 -14.51 -9.06
C SER A 378 -9.32 -13.36 -9.74
N CYS A 379 -10.51 -13.00 -9.23
CA CYS A 379 -11.35 -11.91 -9.70
C CYS A 379 -11.52 -10.85 -8.62
N THR A 380 -11.80 -9.64 -9.05
CA THR A 380 -12.05 -8.53 -8.14
C THR A 380 -13.08 -7.57 -8.71
N SER A 381 -13.78 -6.86 -7.83
CA SER A 381 -14.60 -5.71 -8.17
C SER A 381 -14.18 -4.50 -7.36
N VAL A 382 -14.55 -3.30 -7.79
CA VAL A 382 -14.25 -2.06 -7.07
C VAL A 382 -15.47 -1.65 -6.26
N LYS A 383 -15.30 -1.56 -4.95
CA LYS A 383 -16.35 -1.13 -4.01
C LYS A 383 -16.29 0.38 -3.81
N LEU A 384 -17.33 1.07 -4.19
CA LEU A 384 -17.62 2.46 -3.85
C LEU A 384 -18.61 2.53 -2.67
N GLN A 385 -19.03 3.75 -2.28
CA GLN A 385 -19.90 3.93 -1.10
C GLN A 385 -21.24 3.21 -1.21
N GLU A 386 -21.90 3.25 -2.39
CA GLU A 386 -23.26 2.75 -2.61
C GLU A 386 -23.35 1.76 -3.78
N CYS A 387 -22.27 1.54 -4.52
CA CYS A 387 -22.25 0.66 -5.68
C CYS A 387 -20.94 -0.12 -5.78
N GLU A 388 -20.99 -1.18 -6.57
CA GLU A 388 -19.87 -2.06 -6.87
C GLU A 388 -19.73 -2.23 -8.38
N SER A 389 -18.50 -2.32 -8.88
CA SER A 389 -18.26 -2.55 -10.30
C SER A 389 -18.57 -3.99 -10.70
N THR A 390 -18.67 -4.26 -11.98
CA THR A 390 -18.58 -5.63 -12.48
C THR A 390 -17.21 -6.21 -12.17
N GLU A 391 -17.15 -7.52 -11.95
CA GLU A 391 -15.92 -8.26 -11.71
C GLU A 391 -14.98 -8.18 -12.92
N PHE A 392 -13.68 -8.26 -12.66
CA PHE A 392 -12.63 -8.41 -13.66
C PHE A 392 -11.50 -9.30 -13.12
N GLU A 393 -10.79 -9.97 -14.00
CA GLU A 393 -9.67 -10.85 -13.65
C GLU A 393 -8.46 -10.07 -13.14
N VAL A 394 -7.61 -10.75 -12.36
CA VAL A 394 -6.35 -10.22 -11.84
C VAL A 394 -5.23 -11.19 -12.17
N LYS A 395 -4.31 -10.78 -13.05
CA LYS A 395 -3.25 -11.65 -13.61
C LYS A 395 -1.87 -11.39 -13.02
N VAL A 396 -1.65 -10.18 -12.48
CA VAL A 396 -0.32 -9.71 -12.06
C VAL A 396 -0.35 -9.26 -10.61
N GLY A 397 0.81 -9.22 -10.00
CA GLY A 397 1.00 -8.69 -8.65
C GLY A 397 0.53 -9.61 -7.53
N VAL A 398 0.79 -9.15 -6.31
CA VAL A 398 0.32 -9.79 -5.09
C VAL A 398 -0.89 -9.04 -4.52
N HIS A 399 -1.67 -9.69 -3.70
CA HIS A 399 -2.92 -9.14 -3.17
C HIS A 399 -2.65 -8.09 -2.07
N GLN A 400 -2.82 -6.79 -2.35
CA GLN A 400 -2.72 -5.75 -1.32
C GLN A 400 -3.83 -5.90 -0.28
N GLY A 401 -3.52 -6.52 0.86
CA GLY A 401 -4.46 -6.82 1.94
C GLY A 401 -4.47 -8.29 2.37
N SER A 402 -3.75 -9.14 1.65
CA SER A 402 -3.39 -10.50 2.05
C SER A 402 -2.38 -10.48 3.21
N VAL A 403 -2.36 -11.53 3.98
CA VAL A 403 -1.38 -11.75 5.05
C VAL A 403 -0.07 -12.27 4.48
N LEU A 404 -0.16 -13.11 3.47
CA LEU A 404 0.96 -13.80 2.85
C LEU A 404 1.75 -12.90 1.88
N SER A 405 1.08 -11.99 1.17
CA SER A 405 1.68 -11.16 0.12
C SER A 405 2.95 -10.39 0.54
N PRO A 406 3.05 -9.82 1.75
CA PRO A 406 4.28 -9.16 2.18
C PRO A 406 5.49 -10.10 2.24
N LEU A 407 5.30 -11.33 2.72
CA LEU A 407 6.36 -12.33 2.77
C LEU A 407 6.76 -12.78 1.36
N LEU A 408 5.79 -13.05 0.49
CA LEU A 408 6.06 -13.44 -0.91
C LEU A 408 6.90 -12.40 -1.62
N PHE A 409 6.57 -11.12 -1.44
CA PHE A 409 7.32 -10.04 -2.06
C PHE A 409 8.75 -9.93 -1.52
N VAL A 410 8.94 -10.11 -0.21
CA VAL A 410 10.27 -10.13 0.42
C VAL A 410 11.10 -11.29 -0.10
N ILE A 411 10.51 -12.49 -0.27
CA ILE A 411 11.21 -13.66 -0.84
C ILE A 411 11.66 -13.37 -2.27
N VAL A 412 10.81 -12.73 -3.09
CA VAL A 412 11.20 -12.32 -4.46
C VAL A 412 12.42 -11.40 -4.43
N LEU A 413 12.40 -10.35 -3.60
CA LEU A 413 13.52 -9.43 -3.50
C LEU A 413 14.79 -10.12 -2.98
N GLU A 414 14.64 -11.02 -2.03
CA GLU A 414 15.74 -11.83 -1.48
C GLU A 414 16.41 -12.63 -2.58
N GLU A 415 15.63 -13.44 -3.31
CA GLU A 415 16.17 -14.33 -4.34
C GLU A 415 16.76 -13.55 -5.53
N LEU A 416 16.12 -12.47 -5.96
CA LEU A 416 16.62 -11.65 -7.05
C LEU A 416 17.94 -10.95 -6.73
N SER A 417 18.05 -10.45 -5.50
CA SER A 417 19.23 -9.64 -5.13
C SER A 417 20.46 -10.46 -4.80
N LYS A 418 20.36 -11.77 -4.54
CA LYS A 418 21.49 -12.66 -4.18
C LYS A 418 22.68 -12.54 -5.12
N THR A 419 22.44 -12.32 -6.40
CA THR A 419 23.49 -12.30 -7.44
C THR A 419 24.26 -10.99 -7.54
N PHE A 420 23.72 -9.88 -7.01
CA PHE A 420 24.31 -8.55 -7.19
C PHE A 420 24.37 -7.70 -5.92
N ARG A 421 23.84 -8.17 -4.80
CA ARG A 421 23.93 -7.44 -3.53
C ARG A 421 25.29 -7.62 -2.86
N VAL A 422 25.71 -6.61 -2.11
CA VAL A 422 26.92 -6.61 -1.29
C VAL A 422 26.57 -6.89 0.19
N GLY A 423 25.39 -6.46 0.64
CA GLY A 423 24.90 -6.65 2.00
C GLY A 423 25.21 -5.51 2.97
N LEU A 424 25.06 -5.78 4.28
CA LEU A 424 25.26 -4.78 5.33
C LEU A 424 26.73 -4.34 5.44
N PRO A 425 26.99 -3.06 5.82
CA PRO A 425 26.02 -1.98 6.06
C PRO A 425 25.69 -1.16 4.78
N TRP A 426 26.12 -1.63 3.62
CA TRP A 426 26.12 -0.88 2.37
C TRP A 426 24.76 -0.88 1.66
N GLU A 427 23.93 -1.84 2.00
CA GLU A 427 22.60 -2.05 1.43
C GLU A 427 21.61 -2.42 2.52
N LEU A 428 20.45 -1.74 2.56
CA LEU A 428 19.38 -2.02 3.51
C LEU A 428 18.05 -2.06 2.77
N LEU A 429 17.32 -3.15 2.94
CA LEU A 429 16.00 -3.37 2.37
C LEU A 429 14.91 -3.23 3.44
N CYS A 430 13.86 -2.50 3.12
CA CYS A 430 12.64 -2.46 3.93
C CYS A 430 11.44 -2.68 3.01
N ALA A 431 11.19 -3.91 2.66
CA ALA A 431 10.24 -4.31 1.61
C ALA A 431 10.62 -3.68 0.25
N ASP A 432 9.76 -2.81 -0.31
CA ASP A 432 9.99 -2.11 -1.57
C ASP A 432 10.92 -0.89 -1.48
N ASP A 433 11.25 -0.44 -0.27
CA ASP A 433 12.20 0.65 -0.02
C ASP A 433 13.62 0.11 0.12
N LEU A 434 14.55 0.54 -0.72
CA LEU A 434 15.96 0.16 -0.70
C LEU A 434 16.82 1.38 -0.39
N ALA A 435 17.75 1.25 0.55
CA ALA A 435 18.81 2.22 0.80
C ALA A 435 20.16 1.66 0.37
N LEU A 436 20.86 2.37 -0.54
CA LEU A 436 22.23 2.07 -1.00
C LEU A 436 23.18 3.08 -0.40
N ILE A 437 24.29 2.61 0.14
CA ILE A 437 25.31 3.43 0.79
C ILE A 437 26.64 3.24 0.06
N ALA A 438 27.38 4.36 -0.13
CA ALA A 438 28.67 4.36 -0.82
C ALA A 438 29.61 5.44 -0.24
N GLU A 439 30.92 5.25 -0.44
CA GLU A 439 31.96 6.21 -0.02
C GLU A 439 32.16 7.32 -1.06
N SER A 440 31.75 7.09 -2.32
CA SER A 440 31.86 8.08 -3.40
C SER A 440 30.57 8.17 -4.21
N GLU A 441 30.44 9.24 -5.03
CA GLU A 441 29.31 9.43 -5.95
C GLU A 441 29.33 8.38 -7.06
N GLU A 442 30.53 8.09 -7.58
CA GLU A 442 30.74 7.13 -8.65
C GLU A 442 30.30 5.73 -8.22
N GLU A 443 30.77 5.28 -7.05
CA GLU A 443 30.37 3.99 -6.46
C GLU A 443 28.84 3.91 -6.25
N LEU A 444 28.23 5.00 -5.77
CA LEU A 444 26.78 5.03 -5.58
C LEU A 444 26.02 4.88 -6.91
N ILE A 445 26.49 5.55 -7.96
CA ILE A 445 25.90 5.46 -9.30
C ILE A 445 26.01 4.03 -9.85
N GLU A 446 27.17 3.40 -9.69
CA GLU A 446 27.37 2.00 -10.09
C GLU A 446 26.43 1.05 -9.35
N LYS A 447 26.29 1.19 -8.02
CA LYS A 447 25.36 0.41 -7.20
C LYS A 447 23.90 0.61 -7.65
N ILE A 448 23.46 1.86 -7.86
CA ILE A 448 22.11 2.14 -8.36
C ILE A 448 21.88 1.48 -9.71
N GLN A 449 22.86 1.55 -10.63
CA GLN A 449 22.74 0.97 -11.96
C GLN A 449 22.68 -0.56 -11.89
N CYS A 450 23.49 -1.18 -11.04
CA CYS A 450 23.49 -2.62 -10.79
C CYS A 450 22.11 -3.09 -10.29
N TRP A 451 21.59 -2.45 -9.25
CA TRP A 451 20.28 -2.74 -8.68
C TRP A 451 19.15 -2.48 -9.68
N LYS A 452 19.21 -1.38 -10.41
CA LYS A 452 18.23 -1.06 -11.44
C LYS A 452 18.18 -2.13 -12.52
N ASN A 453 19.34 -2.51 -13.07
CA ASN A 453 19.40 -3.53 -14.11
C ASN A 453 18.93 -4.90 -13.59
N GLY A 454 19.41 -5.31 -12.42
CA GLY A 454 19.03 -6.60 -11.81
C GLY A 454 17.53 -6.72 -11.56
N MET A 455 16.88 -5.63 -11.14
CA MET A 455 15.43 -5.61 -10.90
C MET A 455 14.62 -5.49 -12.21
N GLU A 456 15.01 -4.60 -13.13
CA GLU A 456 14.23 -4.34 -14.35
C GLU A 456 14.25 -5.51 -15.32
N ILE A 457 15.34 -6.25 -15.43
CA ILE A 457 15.41 -7.50 -16.23
C ILE A 457 14.36 -8.53 -15.75
N LYS A 458 14.00 -8.51 -14.47
CA LYS A 458 13.02 -9.42 -13.87
C LYS A 458 11.63 -8.78 -13.66
N GLY A 459 11.35 -7.67 -14.33
CA GLY A 459 10.02 -7.04 -14.34
C GLY A 459 9.69 -6.16 -13.13
N LEU A 460 10.67 -5.82 -12.30
CA LEU A 460 10.52 -4.86 -11.20
C LEU A 460 11.16 -3.53 -11.59
N ARG A 461 10.34 -2.51 -11.89
CA ARG A 461 10.84 -1.22 -12.36
C ARG A 461 11.22 -0.29 -11.22
N VAL A 462 12.40 0.34 -11.33
CA VAL A 462 12.85 1.38 -10.42
C VAL A 462 12.16 2.70 -10.72
N ASN A 463 11.59 3.35 -9.72
CA ASN A 463 10.96 4.66 -9.83
C ASN A 463 12.00 5.78 -9.69
N VAL A 464 12.64 6.10 -10.79
CA VAL A 464 13.68 7.13 -10.87
C VAL A 464 13.21 8.49 -10.35
N ALA A 465 11.95 8.87 -10.60
CA ALA A 465 11.41 10.17 -10.18
C ALA A 465 11.26 10.30 -8.66
N LYS A 466 11.14 9.18 -7.94
CA LYS A 466 11.05 9.15 -6.48
C LYS A 466 12.36 8.75 -5.79
N THR A 467 13.30 8.17 -6.52
CA THR A 467 14.63 7.87 -6.01
C THR A 467 15.33 9.16 -5.59
N LYS A 468 15.87 9.18 -4.36
CA LYS A 468 16.53 10.35 -3.77
C LYS A 468 17.94 10.00 -3.37
N VAL A 469 18.85 10.96 -3.53
CA VAL A 469 20.23 10.86 -3.07
C VAL A 469 20.50 11.88 -1.98
N LEU A 470 21.20 11.45 -0.96
CA LEU A 470 21.68 12.23 0.17
C LEU A 470 23.20 12.19 0.19
N ARG A 471 23.86 13.35 0.22
CA ARG A 471 25.28 13.49 0.51
C ARG A 471 25.46 14.02 1.93
N CYS A 472 26.25 13.32 2.73
CA CYS A 472 26.64 13.74 4.07
C CYS A 472 28.10 14.20 4.03
N CYS A 473 28.38 15.48 4.28
CA CYS A 473 29.75 16.00 4.31
C CYS A 473 30.00 16.87 5.55
N LYS A 474 31.26 16.94 6.00
CA LYS A 474 31.66 17.69 7.20
C LYS A 474 31.66 19.21 6.98
N LYS A 475 31.83 19.67 5.72
CA LYS A 475 32.01 21.09 5.41
C LYS A 475 30.74 21.94 5.57
N CYS A 476 29.55 21.36 5.46
CA CYS A 476 28.30 22.11 5.53
C CYS A 476 27.60 22.03 6.88
N GLY A 477 28.00 21.14 7.82
CA GLY A 477 27.30 21.03 9.12
C GLY A 477 25.78 20.79 9.02
N GLN A 478 25.27 20.74 7.81
CA GLN A 478 23.88 20.53 7.42
C GLN A 478 23.78 19.33 6.51
N VAL A 479 22.76 18.53 6.73
CA VAL A 479 22.32 17.50 5.80
C VAL A 479 21.75 18.24 4.59
N GLU A 480 22.54 18.41 3.52
CA GLU A 480 21.99 18.88 2.26
C GLU A 480 21.09 17.75 1.72
N GLU A 481 19.78 17.95 1.79
CA GLU A 481 18.84 17.22 0.95
C GLU A 481 19.12 17.59 -0.51
N SER A 482 20.17 17.05 -1.08
CA SER A 482 20.34 17.10 -2.53
C SER A 482 19.36 16.10 -3.13
N GLY A 483 18.08 16.45 -3.18
CA GLY A 483 17.06 15.65 -3.87
C GLY A 483 17.30 15.59 -5.38
N LYS A 484 18.54 15.74 -5.86
CA LYS A 484 18.81 15.92 -7.28
C LYS A 484 20.22 15.46 -7.59
N PHE A 485 20.36 14.45 -8.41
CA PHE A 485 21.64 14.18 -9.06
C PHE A 485 22.12 15.45 -9.77
N PRO A 486 23.42 15.75 -9.80
CA PRO A 486 23.91 16.88 -10.57
C PRO A 486 23.67 16.62 -12.06
N CYS A 487 23.08 17.60 -12.75
CA CYS A 487 22.98 17.56 -14.20
C CYS A 487 24.39 17.61 -14.79
N GLU A 488 24.75 16.64 -15.62
CA GLU A 488 26.09 16.59 -16.22
C GLU A 488 26.42 17.82 -17.09
N VAL A 489 25.42 18.50 -17.61
CA VAL A 489 25.61 19.68 -18.45
C VAL A 489 25.76 20.97 -17.64
N CYS A 490 24.85 21.25 -16.72
CA CYS A 490 24.87 22.52 -15.97
C CYS A 490 25.36 22.39 -14.52
N LYS A 491 25.66 21.18 -14.08
CA LYS A 491 26.15 20.84 -12.71
C LYS A 491 25.20 21.22 -11.56
N THR A 492 23.98 21.67 -11.88
CA THR A 492 22.95 21.92 -10.85
C THR A 492 22.11 20.67 -10.63
N GLY A 493 21.56 20.52 -9.44
CA GLY A 493 20.75 19.35 -9.08
C GLY A 493 19.58 19.12 -10.04
N VAL A 494 19.36 17.86 -10.42
CA VAL A 494 18.28 17.44 -11.34
C VAL A 494 16.96 17.25 -10.56
N GLY A 495 15.86 17.84 -11.06
CA GLY A 495 14.50 17.69 -10.51
C GLY A 495 13.65 16.71 -11.31
N SER A 496 12.34 16.84 -11.18
CA SER A 496 11.34 15.96 -11.81
C SER A 496 11.36 15.90 -13.35
N ASN A 497 12.05 16.84 -14.02
CA ASN A 497 12.18 16.90 -15.48
C ASN A 497 13.59 16.51 -15.93
N THR A 498 14.02 15.30 -15.61
CA THR A 498 15.35 14.80 -15.88
C THR A 498 15.34 13.46 -16.59
N VAL A 499 16.41 13.19 -17.29
CA VAL A 499 16.62 11.99 -18.09
C VAL A 499 17.93 11.35 -17.70
N LEU A 500 17.92 10.06 -17.44
CA LEU A 500 19.13 9.26 -17.32
C LEU A 500 19.55 8.85 -18.74
N CYS A 501 20.78 9.14 -19.11
CA CYS A 501 21.32 8.70 -20.39
C CYS A 501 21.61 7.21 -20.37
N GLY A 502 20.94 6.43 -21.21
CA GLY A 502 21.15 4.98 -21.34
C GLY A 502 22.55 4.59 -21.82
N THR A 503 23.28 5.51 -22.46
CA THR A 503 24.62 5.23 -22.99
C THR A 503 25.74 5.51 -21.99
N CYS A 504 25.66 6.62 -21.24
CA CYS A 504 26.71 7.00 -20.30
C CYS A 504 26.30 6.97 -18.82
N GLY A 505 25.07 6.59 -18.51
CA GLY A 505 24.54 6.51 -17.14
C GLY A 505 24.41 7.84 -16.40
N LYS A 506 24.55 8.99 -17.09
CA LYS A 506 24.55 10.31 -16.43
C LYS A 506 23.20 10.99 -16.48
N TRP A 507 22.88 11.72 -15.43
CA TRP A 507 21.64 12.49 -15.32
C TRP A 507 21.75 13.84 -16.02
N VAL A 508 20.71 14.20 -16.76
CA VAL A 508 20.68 15.46 -17.52
C VAL A 508 19.27 16.05 -17.41
N HIS A 509 19.15 17.36 -17.17
CA HIS A 509 17.87 18.04 -17.29
C HIS A 509 17.33 17.92 -18.71
N GLN A 510 16.03 17.78 -18.85
CA GLN A 510 15.40 17.78 -20.17
C GLN A 510 15.82 18.99 -21.03
N LYS A 511 15.89 20.17 -20.42
CA LYS A 511 16.36 21.38 -21.10
C LYS A 511 17.83 21.30 -21.52
N CYS A 512 18.68 20.70 -20.70
CA CYS A 512 20.11 20.53 -20.98
C CYS A 512 20.39 19.39 -21.95
N SER A 513 19.47 18.43 -22.10
CA SER A 513 19.56 17.33 -23.06
C SER A 513 19.23 17.76 -24.50
N GLY A 514 18.69 18.97 -24.71
CA GLY A 514 18.24 19.46 -26.03
C GLY A 514 16.91 18.86 -26.50
N MET A 515 16.24 18.04 -25.67
CA MET A 515 14.99 17.39 -26.05
C MET A 515 13.81 18.36 -25.96
N LYS A 516 13.06 18.47 -27.06
CA LYS A 516 11.82 19.27 -27.14
C LYS A 516 10.59 18.37 -26.87
N GLY A 517 9.67 18.82 -26.03
CA GLY A 517 8.40 18.15 -25.74
C GLY A 517 8.23 17.71 -24.29
N LYS A 518 7.00 17.34 -23.87
CA LYS A 518 6.75 16.78 -22.53
C LYS A 518 7.27 15.35 -22.46
N LEU A 519 8.02 15.02 -21.43
CA LEU A 519 8.38 13.65 -21.07
C LEU A 519 7.10 12.89 -20.67
N ARG A 520 6.38 12.39 -21.65
CA ARG A 520 5.31 11.42 -21.45
C ARG A 520 5.90 10.04 -21.69
N ASN A 521 5.98 9.24 -20.62
CA ASN A 521 6.02 7.77 -20.57
C ASN A 521 6.55 6.97 -21.79
N ASN A 522 7.49 7.49 -22.54
CA ASN A 522 8.17 6.69 -23.54
C ASN A 522 9.53 6.27 -22.99
N VAL A 523 9.55 5.03 -22.55
CA VAL A 523 10.75 4.27 -22.24
C VAL A 523 11.42 3.89 -23.56
N GLY A 524 12.03 4.88 -24.17
CA GLY A 524 12.97 4.68 -25.26
C GLY A 524 14.31 5.25 -24.81
N PHE A 525 15.37 4.52 -24.97
CA PHE A 525 16.74 4.92 -24.73
C PHE A 525 16.99 6.35 -25.24
N GLN A 526 17.09 7.30 -24.34
CA GLN A 526 17.36 8.67 -24.72
C GLN A 526 18.83 8.96 -24.45
N VAL A 527 19.53 9.26 -25.50
CA VAL A 527 20.96 9.60 -25.49
C VAL A 527 21.12 11.07 -25.11
N CYS A 528 21.94 11.39 -24.10
CA CYS A 528 22.20 12.77 -23.71
C CYS A 528 22.99 13.52 -24.80
N TYR A 529 22.95 14.87 -24.75
CA TYR A 529 23.68 15.73 -25.68
C TYR A 529 25.18 15.40 -25.76
N MET A 530 25.80 14.94 -24.68
CA MET A 530 27.22 14.56 -24.65
C MET A 530 27.49 13.27 -25.45
N CYS A 531 26.54 12.33 -25.51
CA CYS A 531 26.65 11.10 -26.29
C CYS A 531 26.14 11.26 -27.72
N TYR A 532 25.30 12.25 -27.98
CA TYR A 532 24.74 12.59 -29.30
C TYR A 532 25.55 13.72 -29.94
N ARG A 533 26.86 13.54 -30.11
CA ARG A 533 27.64 14.38 -31.06
C ARG A 533 27.67 13.65 -32.39
N PRO A 534 27.07 14.22 -33.46
CA PRO A 534 27.41 13.78 -34.82
C PRO A 534 28.91 14.05 -35.01
N THR A 535 29.64 13.06 -35.44
CA THR A 535 31.01 13.20 -35.90
C THR A 535 31.01 14.21 -37.05
N GLY A 536 31.40 15.47 -36.78
CA GLY A 536 31.47 16.49 -37.83
C GLY A 536 31.42 17.96 -37.41
N TYR A 537 31.25 18.28 -36.12
CA TYR A 537 31.28 19.69 -35.71
C TYR A 537 32.60 20.02 -35.01
N THR A 538 33.54 20.58 -35.77
CA THR A 538 34.77 21.19 -35.27
C THR A 538 34.42 22.47 -34.51
N GLY A 539 34.73 22.49 -33.21
CA GLY A 539 34.44 23.61 -32.34
C GLY A 539 35.16 24.90 -32.74
N ARG A 540 34.43 25.98 -32.80
CA ARG A 540 35.03 27.32 -32.69
C ARG A 540 35.44 27.52 -31.23
N LYS A 541 36.75 27.79 -31.05
CA LYS A 541 37.31 28.32 -29.79
C LYS A 541 36.62 29.66 -29.51
N ALA A 542 36.10 29.82 -28.30
CA ALA A 542 35.67 31.11 -27.80
C ALA A 542 36.92 31.97 -27.56
N GLY A 543 37.08 33.04 -28.33
CA GLY A 543 38.04 34.10 -28.07
C GLY A 543 37.53 35.01 -26.94
N ASP A 544 38.49 35.51 -26.21
CA ASP A 544 38.33 36.58 -25.22
C ASP A 544 37.56 37.78 -25.79
N SER A 545 36.55 38.25 -25.09
CA SER A 545 36.14 39.64 -25.08
C SER A 545 35.45 40.00 -23.78
N THR A 546 36.09 40.86 -23.05
CA THR A 546 35.63 41.69 -21.94
C THR A 546 34.32 42.40 -22.27
N GLY A 547 33.38 42.41 -21.36
CA GLY A 547 32.34 43.44 -21.41
C GLY A 547 30.95 43.02 -20.88
N THR A 548 30.61 43.60 -19.73
CA THR A 548 29.25 43.89 -19.21
C THR A 548 28.36 42.77 -18.71
N ARG A 549 28.27 42.74 -17.42
CA ARG A 549 27.18 42.11 -16.65
C ARG A 549 25.80 42.53 -17.16
N LYS A 550 25.00 41.60 -17.57
CA LYS A 550 23.55 41.70 -17.51
C LYS A 550 22.99 40.47 -16.78
N HIS A 551 22.24 40.75 -15.74
CA HIS A 551 21.44 39.81 -14.99
C HIS A 551 20.63 38.91 -15.92
N LEU A 552 20.85 37.63 -15.85
CA LEU A 552 19.90 36.62 -16.33
C LEU A 552 19.35 35.87 -15.12
N GLY A 553 18.08 36.06 -14.94
CA GLY A 553 17.29 35.49 -13.88
C GLY A 553 17.31 33.96 -13.87
N GLY A 554 17.11 33.44 -12.69
CA GLY A 554 17.22 32.02 -12.36
C GLY A 554 16.37 31.11 -13.22
N CYS A 555 16.92 29.98 -13.51
CA CYS A 555 16.17 28.80 -13.92
C CYS A 555 15.50 28.20 -12.68
N GLN A 556 14.18 28.33 -12.58
CA GLN A 556 13.33 27.47 -11.74
C GLN A 556 12.93 26.20 -12.51
#